data_568fa60e28249f67275940913a83e8c2
#
_entry.id   568fa60e28249f67275940913a83e8c2
#
_cell.length_a   1.000
_cell.length_b   1.000
_cell.length_c   1.000
_cell.angle_alpha   90.00
_cell.angle_beta   90.00
_cell.angle_gamma   90.00
#
_symmetry.space_group_name_H-M   'P 1'
#
loop_
_entity.id
_entity.type
_entity.pdbx_description
1 polymer ?
#
loop_
_entity_poly.entity_id
_entity_poly.type
_entity_poly.pdbx_seq_one_letter_code
_entity_poly.pdbx_strand_id
1 'polypeptide(L)'
;MEQIQILFQPIFDFLQAYPQAGPWYTGIFRWAAPLLALGLLLDVLRSLAQVKTPVETWACLRLPEGIRLPITHWENTLGRAASADLVVDYPTISRSHAALIRDDQGKWEAMDLGSKGGTQVNGQEIEGKTPLRYGDVLTVGGVDLEFQRAPASRRMAELSGRRQTKPVSPWASLVILTFFQLLTVLQFAVVQGPDWSVQIPLAFFGLCCLMWCYVCALRALRRVGFEMEIVAFFLCTLSLAVVSSSAPEAALKQLLAVVIGVLGFLALGFYLRDLRRAVKLRHFMGAVAVALFAVNLAVAGVNHGARNWISLFGFSVQPSELIIIAFVYAGSATLDRLFARRNLYGFILFSGFCLGCLALMRDFGSAAIFFVTFLVIAYLRSGDFATLSLICGGAAFAGMMVLRFKPYIANRFAVWGHVWQDASGAGFQQTRAMSAAASGGLIGVGAGRGWLKNIFAADTDLVFGMLCEEWGLIIALLAVGGLITLSVFAVRATKAGRSSFYTIAACAASSLLVFQSMLNIFGSTDLLPLTGVTLPFISHGGSSMISAWGLLAFLKAADTRQNASFAIRLQNRRTIRRELEEEYEED
;
A
#
# COMPACT_ATOMS: atom_id res chain seq x y z
N MET A 1 36.68 3.84 -4.21
CA MET A 1 36.45 2.73 -3.25
C MET A 1 37.52 2.71 -2.14
N GLU A 2 38.80 2.85 -2.47
CA GLU A 2 39.90 2.92 -1.49
C GLU A 2 39.72 4.03 -0.42
N GLN A 3 39.23 5.21 -0.80
CA GLN A 3 39.03 6.31 0.16
C GLN A 3 38.02 5.99 1.26
N ILE A 4 37.03 5.14 1.00
CA ILE A 4 36.05 4.73 2.02
C ILE A 4 36.65 3.71 2.96
N GLN A 5 37.45 2.80 2.47
CA GLN A 5 38.23 1.86 3.31
C GLN A 5 39.14 2.64 4.25
N ILE A 6 39.86 3.65 3.74
CA ILE A 6 40.73 4.53 4.53
C ILE A 6 39.95 5.25 5.63
N LEU A 7 38.70 5.70 5.37
CA LEU A 7 37.86 6.36 6.37
C LEU A 7 37.52 5.45 7.56
N PHE A 8 37.31 4.15 7.30
CA PHE A 8 36.97 3.19 8.35
C PHE A 8 38.21 2.48 8.95
N GLN A 9 39.40 2.68 8.38
CA GLN A 9 40.67 2.09 8.87
C GLN A 9 40.92 2.35 10.38
N PRO A 10 40.69 3.57 10.90
CA PRO A 10 40.87 3.83 12.35
C PRO A 10 39.98 2.98 13.24
N ILE A 11 38.75 2.64 12.75
CA ILE A 11 37.84 1.78 13.47
C ILE A 11 38.36 0.34 13.50
N PHE A 12 38.87 -0.16 12.38
CA PHE A 12 39.45 -1.51 12.30
C PHE A 12 40.73 -1.63 13.13
N ASP A 13 41.59 -0.63 13.09
CA ASP A 13 42.82 -0.58 13.91
C ASP A 13 42.47 -0.57 15.42
N PHE A 14 41.42 0.22 15.81
CA PHE A 14 40.93 0.22 17.17
C PHE A 14 40.36 -1.15 17.58
N LEU A 15 39.55 -1.81 16.72
CA LEU A 15 38.98 -3.14 17.00
C LEU A 15 40.06 -4.22 17.09
N GLN A 16 41.14 -4.12 16.33
CA GLN A 16 42.31 -5.00 16.43
C GLN A 16 43.07 -4.78 17.74
N ALA A 17 43.25 -3.51 18.14
CA ALA A 17 43.89 -3.15 19.39
C ALA A 17 43.07 -3.57 20.63
N TYR A 18 41.76 -3.53 20.51
CA TYR A 18 40.81 -3.84 21.59
C TYR A 18 39.75 -4.87 21.16
N PRO A 19 40.07 -6.16 21.11
CA PRO A 19 39.16 -7.22 20.62
C PRO A 19 37.84 -7.31 21.36
N GLN A 20 37.79 -6.85 22.63
CA GLN A 20 36.56 -6.80 23.43
C GLN A 20 35.57 -5.70 22.99
N ALA A 21 36.04 -4.69 22.25
CA ALA A 21 35.19 -3.57 21.82
C ALA A 21 34.06 -4.02 20.87
N GLY A 22 34.32 -4.98 19.98
CA GLY A 22 33.34 -5.53 19.05
C GLY A 22 32.15 -6.18 19.74
N PRO A 23 32.35 -7.16 20.64
CA PRO A 23 31.26 -7.75 21.44
C PRO A 23 30.50 -6.71 22.27
N TRP A 24 31.19 -5.76 22.90
CA TRP A 24 30.56 -4.68 23.66
C TRP A 24 29.66 -3.82 22.76
N TYR A 25 30.17 -3.41 21.61
CA TYR A 25 29.38 -2.64 20.65
C TYR A 25 28.14 -3.40 20.20
N THR A 26 28.29 -4.66 19.80
CA THR A 26 27.14 -5.50 19.42
C THR A 26 26.13 -5.63 20.57
N GLY A 27 26.59 -5.75 21.80
CA GLY A 27 25.73 -5.77 22.99
C GLY A 27 24.89 -4.50 23.12
N ILE A 28 25.52 -3.32 22.97
CA ILE A 28 24.82 -2.03 22.99
C ILE A 28 23.85 -1.90 21.81
N PHE A 29 24.30 -2.26 20.61
CA PHE A 29 23.49 -2.21 19.39
C PHE A 29 22.19 -3.00 19.51
N ARG A 30 22.25 -4.22 20.04
CA ARG A 30 21.08 -5.11 20.25
C ARG A 30 19.99 -4.49 21.11
N TRP A 31 20.32 -3.57 22.02
CA TRP A 31 19.35 -2.84 22.84
C TRP A 31 18.98 -1.49 22.22
N ALA A 32 19.94 -0.77 21.64
CA ALA A 32 19.72 0.55 21.06
C ALA A 32 18.82 0.50 19.83
N ALA A 33 19.00 -0.49 18.95
CA ALA A 33 18.23 -0.60 17.72
C ALA A 33 16.71 -0.79 17.97
N PRO A 34 16.23 -1.70 18.84
CA PRO A 34 14.81 -1.80 19.18
C PRO A 34 14.23 -0.53 19.81
N LEU A 35 15.01 0.15 20.66
CA LEU A 35 14.56 1.40 21.30
C LEU A 35 14.38 2.52 20.28
N LEU A 36 15.31 2.68 19.34
CA LEU A 36 15.20 3.67 18.25
C LEU A 36 14.03 3.33 17.32
N ALA A 37 13.86 2.08 16.93
CA ALA A 37 12.74 1.64 16.10
C ALA A 37 11.39 1.85 16.80
N LEU A 38 11.31 1.54 18.10
CA LEU A 38 10.12 1.80 18.91
C LEU A 38 9.83 3.30 19.00
N GLY A 39 10.84 4.11 19.27
CA GLY A 39 10.72 5.58 19.30
C GLY A 39 10.20 6.15 17.99
N LEU A 40 10.72 5.66 16.86
CA LEU A 40 10.26 6.03 15.51
C LEU A 40 8.78 5.68 15.31
N LEU A 41 8.40 4.45 15.62
CA LEU A 41 7.03 3.99 15.40
C LEU A 41 6.04 4.69 16.34
N LEU A 42 6.42 4.95 17.58
CA LEU A 42 5.61 5.72 18.53
C LEU A 42 5.40 7.18 18.07
N ASP A 43 6.43 7.82 17.50
CA ASP A 43 6.32 9.18 16.93
C ASP A 43 5.33 9.20 15.76
N VAL A 44 5.41 8.20 14.85
CA VAL A 44 4.46 8.02 13.74
C VAL A 44 3.05 7.75 14.26
N LEU A 45 2.87 6.85 15.20
CA LEU A 45 1.55 6.51 15.78
C LEU A 45 0.94 7.72 16.53
N ARG A 46 1.78 8.48 17.25
CA ARG A 46 1.35 9.73 17.91
C ARG A 46 0.85 10.73 16.87
N SER A 47 1.59 10.90 15.75
CA SER A 47 1.16 11.74 14.65
C SER A 47 -0.20 11.31 14.10
N LEU A 48 -0.38 10.01 13.85
CA LEU A 48 -1.64 9.46 13.36
C LEU A 48 -2.80 9.61 14.35
N ALA A 49 -2.55 9.48 15.65
CA ALA A 49 -3.56 9.66 16.68
C ALA A 49 -4.03 11.11 16.81
N GLN A 50 -3.14 12.07 16.56
CA GLN A 50 -3.45 13.50 16.62
C GLN A 50 -4.19 14.01 15.37
N VAL A 51 -4.10 13.28 14.26
CA VAL A 51 -4.75 13.68 13.01
C VAL A 51 -6.25 13.44 13.09
N LYS A 52 -7.01 14.51 13.08
CA LYS A 52 -8.46 14.50 12.84
C LYS A 52 -8.69 14.71 11.35
N THR A 53 -9.37 13.80 10.70
CA THR A 53 -9.82 13.92 9.30
C THR A 53 -11.30 14.27 9.30
N PRO A 54 -11.66 15.57 9.36
CA PRO A 54 -13.06 15.97 9.27
C PRO A 54 -13.59 15.59 7.88
N VAL A 55 -14.77 15.01 7.84
CA VAL A 55 -15.47 14.73 6.60
C VAL A 55 -15.89 16.06 5.96
N GLU A 56 -15.50 16.28 4.70
CA GLU A 56 -15.83 17.49 3.96
C GLU A 56 -17.27 17.43 3.47
N THR A 57 -18.02 18.50 3.67
CA THR A 57 -19.35 18.65 3.08
C THR A 57 -19.25 19.51 1.83
N TRP A 58 -19.55 18.91 0.68
CA TRP A 58 -19.40 19.56 -0.63
C TRP A 58 -20.65 20.26 -1.10
N ALA A 59 -21.82 19.70 -0.77
CA ALA A 59 -23.15 20.21 -1.08
C ALA A 59 -24.17 19.63 -0.09
N CYS A 60 -25.40 20.03 -0.17
CA CYS A 60 -26.51 19.48 0.58
C CYS A 60 -27.72 19.24 -0.35
N LEU A 61 -28.47 18.18 -0.07
CA LEU A 61 -29.82 18.02 -0.61
C LEU A 61 -30.83 18.41 0.49
N ARG A 62 -31.72 19.33 0.17
CA ARG A 62 -32.82 19.70 1.05
C ARG A 62 -34.07 18.90 0.66
N LEU A 63 -34.60 18.14 1.63
CA LEU A 63 -35.84 17.38 1.49
C LEU A 63 -37.06 18.31 1.66
N PRO A 64 -38.25 17.90 1.17
CA PRO A 64 -39.48 18.66 1.35
C PRO A 64 -39.80 19.02 2.81
N GLU A 65 -39.38 18.16 3.75
CA GLU A 65 -39.55 18.35 5.20
C GLU A 65 -38.54 19.37 5.81
N GLY A 66 -37.68 19.97 4.99
CA GLY A 66 -36.68 20.92 5.43
C GLY A 66 -35.36 20.29 5.94
N ILE A 67 -35.30 18.97 6.01
CA ILE A 67 -34.09 18.23 6.40
C ILE A 67 -33.01 18.42 5.33
N ARG A 68 -31.77 18.74 5.75
CA ARG A 68 -30.62 18.87 4.85
C ARG A 68 -29.72 17.64 4.95
N LEU A 69 -29.63 16.86 3.89
CA LEU A 69 -28.69 15.72 3.78
C LEU A 69 -27.36 16.22 3.26
N PRO A 70 -26.26 16.09 4.02
CA PRO A 70 -24.94 16.51 3.59
C PRO A 70 -24.38 15.56 2.54
N ILE A 71 -23.83 16.08 1.47
CA ILE A 71 -23.11 15.34 0.43
C ILE A 71 -21.61 15.41 0.76
N THR A 72 -21.04 14.28 1.16
CA THR A 72 -19.68 14.21 1.72
C THR A 72 -18.66 13.60 0.80
N HIS A 73 -19.08 12.93 -0.27
CA HIS A 73 -18.24 12.30 -1.28
C HIS A 73 -18.42 12.97 -2.64
N TRP A 74 -17.50 12.76 -3.54
CA TRP A 74 -17.64 13.23 -4.92
C TRP A 74 -18.60 12.37 -5.73
N GLU A 75 -18.73 11.10 -5.36
CA GLU A 75 -19.65 10.16 -5.95
C GLU A 75 -20.57 9.65 -4.85
N ASN A 76 -21.86 9.93 -4.97
CA ASN A 76 -22.85 9.54 -3.98
C ASN A 76 -24.00 8.82 -4.66
N THR A 77 -24.40 7.70 -4.07
CA THR A 77 -25.63 7.01 -4.44
C THR A 77 -26.79 7.58 -3.65
N LEU A 78 -27.88 7.86 -4.32
CA LEU A 78 -29.13 8.28 -3.72
C LEU A 78 -30.16 7.17 -3.88
N GLY A 79 -30.83 6.80 -2.79
CA GLY A 79 -31.82 5.75 -2.83
C GLY A 79 -32.43 5.44 -1.47
N ARG A 80 -33.41 4.51 -1.45
CA ARG A 80 -34.08 4.08 -0.22
C ARG A 80 -33.28 3.02 0.57
N ALA A 81 -32.33 2.35 -0.05
CA ALA A 81 -31.54 1.33 0.65
C ALA A 81 -30.66 1.97 1.73
N ALA A 82 -30.54 1.31 2.89
CA ALA A 82 -29.62 1.74 3.96
C ALA A 82 -28.13 1.70 3.51
N SER A 83 -27.82 1.06 2.40
CA SER A 83 -26.50 1.02 1.79
C SER A 83 -26.23 2.19 0.83
N ALA A 84 -27.23 3.07 0.58
CA ALA A 84 -27.03 4.27 -0.21
C ALA A 84 -26.29 5.34 0.62
N ASP A 85 -25.45 6.16 -0.04
CA ASP A 85 -24.71 7.25 0.62
C ASP A 85 -25.66 8.35 1.09
N LEU A 86 -26.73 8.59 0.31
CA LEU A 86 -27.81 9.52 0.61
C LEU A 86 -29.11 8.72 0.73
N VAL A 87 -29.47 8.36 1.95
CA VAL A 87 -30.68 7.60 2.22
C VAL A 87 -31.88 8.54 2.23
N VAL A 88 -32.81 8.30 1.30
CA VAL A 88 -34.09 9.04 1.19
C VAL A 88 -35.22 8.01 1.26
N ASP A 89 -35.78 7.84 2.46
CA ASP A 89 -36.70 6.76 2.77
C ASP A 89 -38.16 7.10 2.37
N TYR A 90 -38.43 7.13 1.06
CA TYR A 90 -39.77 7.22 0.51
C TYR A 90 -40.09 5.96 -0.30
N PRO A 91 -41.32 5.41 -0.21
CA PRO A 91 -41.70 4.17 -0.89
C PRO A 91 -41.57 4.22 -2.42
N THR A 92 -41.70 5.41 -3.02
CA THR A 92 -41.60 5.64 -4.46
C THR A 92 -40.15 5.65 -4.96
N ILE A 93 -39.16 5.79 -4.07
CA ILE A 93 -37.76 5.83 -4.40
C ILE A 93 -37.22 4.41 -4.50
N SER A 94 -36.48 4.09 -5.58
CA SER A 94 -35.79 2.82 -5.79
C SER A 94 -34.68 2.63 -4.76
N ARG A 95 -34.29 1.38 -4.49
CA ARG A 95 -33.19 1.05 -3.55
C ARG A 95 -31.91 1.80 -3.88
N SER A 96 -31.50 1.79 -5.16
CA SER A 96 -30.49 2.66 -5.76
C SER A 96 -31.18 3.40 -6.88
N HIS A 97 -31.44 4.69 -6.72
CA HIS A 97 -32.29 5.45 -7.63
C HIS A 97 -31.48 6.33 -8.57
N ALA A 98 -30.65 7.20 -8.02
CA ALA A 98 -29.81 8.12 -8.76
C ALA A 98 -28.39 8.17 -8.21
N ALA A 99 -27.46 8.72 -8.97
CA ALA A 99 -26.12 9.05 -8.53
C ALA A 99 -25.82 10.53 -8.74
N LEU A 100 -25.17 11.14 -7.73
CA LEU A 100 -24.65 12.49 -7.81
C LEU A 100 -23.13 12.42 -7.91
N ILE A 101 -22.56 13.01 -8.96
CA ILE A 101 -21.14 12.91 -9.28
C ILE A 101 -20.57 14.32 -9.37
N ARG A 102 -19.49 14.57 -8.62
CA ARG A 102 -18.71 15.81 -8.66
C ARG A 102 -17.41 15.59 -9.40
N ASP A 103 -17.06 16.48 -10.31
CA ASP A 103 -15.77 16.45 -10.97
C ASP A 103 -14.66 17.21 -10.21
N ASP A 104 -13.39 17.08 -10.70
CA ASP A 104 -12.23 17.79 -10.14
C ASP A 104 -12.33 19.32 -10.23
N GLN A 105 -13.20 19.84 -11.10
CA GLN A 105 -13.45 21.28 -11.28
C GLN A 105 -14.60 21.80 -10.39
N GLY A 106 -15.21 20.89 -9.64
CA GLY A 106 -16.34 21.26 -8.76
C GLY A 106 -17.70 21.26 -9.44
N LYS A 107 -17.82 20.81 -10.68
CA LYS A 107 -19.09 20.68 -11.39
C LYS A 107 -19.78 19.39 -10.96
N TRP A 108 -21.09 19.49 -10.79
CA TRP A 108 -21.93 18.37 -10.41
C TRP A 108 -22.72 17.84 -11.60
N GLU A 109 -22.94 16.54 -11.60
CA GLU A 109 -23.77 15.81 -12.57
C GLU A 109 -24.69 14.86 -11.81
N ALA A 110 -25.95 14.75 -12.24
CA ALA A 110 -26.89 13.74 -11.79
C ALA A 110 -27.05 12.66 -12.87
N MET A 111 -27.25 11.42 -12.47
CA MET A 111 -27.48 10.28 -13.35
C MET A 111 -28.53 9.34 -12.75
N ASP A 112 -29.50 8.93 -13.54
CA ASP A 112 -30.42 7.86 -13.15
C ASP A 112 -29.76 6.50 -13.20
N LEU A 113 -30.05 5.64 -12.22
CA LEU A 113 -29.46 4.31 -12.07
C LEU A 113 -30.38 3.17 -12.58
N GLY A 114 -31.31 3.48 -13.48
CA GLY A 114 -32.35 2.56 -13.92
C GLY A 114 -33.46 2.44 -12.88
N SER A 115 -33.85 3.57 -12.33
CA SER A 115 -34.92 3.65 -11.33
C SER A 115 -36.29 3.31 -11.92
N LYS A 116 -37.23 2.89 -11.05
CA LYS A 116 -38.60 2.60 -11.48
C LYS A 116 -39.44 3.86 -11.68
N GLY A 117 -39.12 4.90 -10.91
CA GLY A 117 -39.91 6.16 -10.89
C GLY A 117 -39.30 7.29 -11.72
N GLY A 118 -38.14 7.03 -12.40
CA GLY A 118 -37.42 8.04 -13.15
C GLY A 118 -36.78 9.13 -12.28
N THR A 119 -35.83 9.84 -12.84
CA THR A 119 -35.17 10.99 -12.22
C THR A 119 -35.29 12.20 -13.14
N GLN A 120 -35.65 13.35 -12.58
CA GLN A 120 -35.82 14.60 -13.33
C GLN A 120 -34.94 15.70 -12.71
N VAL A 121 -34.45 16.62 -13.53
CA VAL A 121 -33.82 17.88 -13.09
C VAL A 121 -34.63 19.04 -13.62
N ASN A 122 -35.17 19.86 -12.71
CA ASN A 122 -36.07 20.98 -13.03
C ASN A 122 -37.27 20.57 -13.91
N GLY A 123 -37.86 19.39 -13.62
CA GLY A 123 -39.01 18.85 -14.34
C GLY A 123 -38.70 18.18 -15.69
N GLN A 124 -37.42 18.12 -16.10
CA GLN A 124 -36.99 17.40 -17.31
C GLN A 124 -36.38 16.05 -16.95
N GLU A 125 -36.88 14.97 -17.56
CA GLU A 125 -36.36 13.63 -17.37
C GLU A 125 -34.93 13.55 -17.87
N ILE A 126 -34.05 12.90 -17.07
CA ILE A 126 -32.64 12.82 -17.40
C ILE A 126 -32.27 11.51 -18.10
N GLU A 127 -31.63 11.62 -19.27
CA GLU A 127 -31.02 10.52 -19.98
C GLU A 127 -29.49 10.58 -19.81
N GLY A 128 -28.94 9.71 -18.96
CA GLY A 128 -27.50 9.66 -18.71
C GLY A 128 -27.00 10.73 -17.72
N LYS A 129 -25.80 11.26 -17.93
CA LYS A 129 -25.20 12.29 -17.07
C LYS A 129 -25.69 13.68 -17.43
N THR A 130 -26.45 14.29 -16.52
CA THR A 130 -27.03 15.63 -16.68
C THR A 130 -26.38 16.60 -15.70
N PRO A 131 -25.92 17.79 -16.15
CA PRO A 131 -25.34 18.80 -15.27
C PRO A 131 -26.34 19.24 -14.20
N LEU A 132 -25.85 19.36 -12.96
CA LEU A 132 -26.63 19.81 -11.79
C LEU A 132 -25.99 21.08 -11.23
N ARG A 133 -26.78 22.14 -11.05
CA ARG A 133 -26.33 23.42 -10.51
C ARG A 133 -26.97 23.67 -9.13
N TYR A 134 -26.33 24.49 -8.32
CA TYR A 134 -26.93 24.90 -7.05
C TYR A 134 -28.23 25.68 -7.30
N GLY A 135 -29.26 25.32 -6.58
CA GLY A 135 -30.62 25.81 -6.77
C GLY A 135 -31.52 24.94 -7.66
N ASP A 136 -30.93 23.95 -8.37
CA ASP A 136 -31.75 23.02 -9.18
C ASP A 136 -32.57 22.09 -8.28
N VAL A 137 -33.77 21.72 -8.76
CA VAL A 137 -34.62 20.74 -8.12
C VAL A 137 -34.43 19.39 -8.79
N LEU A 138 -33.96 18.42 -8.02
CA LEU A 138 -33.81 17.03 -8.42
C LEU A 138 -35.06 16.24 -7.96
N THR A 139 -35.93 15.85 -8.88
CA THR A 139 -37.10 15.03 -8.58
C THR A 139 -36.75 13.56 -8.74
N VAL A 140 -36.91 12.80 -7.66
CA VAL A 140 -36.52 11.38 -7.57
C VAL A 140 -37.71 10.56 -7.14
N GLY A 141 -38.30 9.78 -8.06
CA GLY A 141 -39.50 9.00 -7.77
C GLY A 141 -40.67 9.86 -7.29
N GLY A 142 -40.82 11.09 -7.83
CA GLY A 142 -41.87 12.06 -7.46
C GLY A 142 -41.56 12.85 -6.18
N VAL A 143 -40.39 12.74 -5.58
CA VAL A 143 -39.96 13.53 -4.42
C VAL A 143 -38.99 14.62 -4.89
N ASP A 144 -39.28 15.87 -4.59
CA ASP A 144 -38.48 17.02 -4.96
C ASP A 144 -37.38 17.27 -3.93
N LEU A 145 -36.12 17.28 -4.37
CA LEU A 145 -34.92 17.51 -3.57
C LEU A 145 -34.20 18.75 -4.12
N GLU A 146 -34.11 19.80 -3.32
CA GLU A 146 -33.40 21.00 -3.73
C GLU A 146 -31.86 20.81 -3.54
N PHE A 147 -31.07 21.01 -4.58
CA PHE A 147 -29.63 20.91 -4.54
C PHE A 147 -29.00 22.24 -4.10
N GLN A 148 -28.49 22.28 -2.87
CA GLN A 148 -27.97 23.49 -2.23
C GLN A 148 -26.46 23.44 -2.02
N ARG A 149 -25.84 24.62 -1.91
CA ARG A 149 -24.45 24.73 -1.40
C ARG A 149 -24.38 24.28 0.06
N ALA A 150 -23.24 23.74 0.46
CA ALA A 150 -22.98 23.48 1.87
C ALA A 150 -22.96 24.83 2.64
N PRO A 151 -23.58 24.95 3.81
CA PRO A 151 -23.61 26.18 4.60
C PRO A 151 -22.20 26.71 4.87
N ALA A 152 -21.98 28.02 4.70
CA ALA A 152 -20.66 28.67 4.90
C ALA A 152 -20.14 28.43 6.32
N SER A 153 -21.02 28.49 7.32
CA SER A 153 -20.70 28.19 8.72
C SER A 153 -20.10 26.78 8.92
N ARG A 154 -20.62 25.79 8.22
CA ARG A 154 -20.11 24.41 8.29
C ARG A 154 -18.77 24.28 7.60
N ARG A 155 -18.58 24.90 6.44
CA ARG A 155 -17.29 24.95 5.73
C ARG A 155 -16.23 25.68 6.54
N MET A 156 -16.58 26.76 7.22
CA MET A 156 -15.68 27.49 8.13
C MET A 156 -15.29 26.64 9.34
N ALA A 157 -16.23 25.93 9.96
CA ALA A 157 -15.96 24.99 11.05
C ALA A 157 -15.03 23.85 10.64
N GLU A 158 -15.21 23.28 9.44
CA GLU A 158 -14.34 22.26 8.87
C GLU A 158 -12.92 22.78 8.62
N LEU A 159 -12.78 24.00 8.09
CA LEU A 159 -11.47 24.66 7.89
C LEU A 159 -10.78 25.00 9.22
N SER A 160 -11.52 25.43 10.22
CA SER A 160 -10.97 25.71 11.56
C SER A 160 -10.53 24.43 12.26
N GLY A 161 -11.31 23.34 12.16
CA GLY A 161 -10.95 22.02 12.67
C GLY A 161 -9.66 21.47 12.02
N ARG A 162 -9.47 21.70 10.72
CA ARG A 162 -8.22 21.34 10.01
C ARG A 162 -7.01 22.16 10.46
N ARG A 163 -7.19 23.39 10.91
CA ARG A 163 -6.11 24.24 11.45
C ARG A 163 -5.57 23.72 12.77
N GLN A 164 -6.41 23.05 13.57
CA GLN A 164 -5.99 22.53 14.88
C GLN A 164 -5.13 21.28 14.76
N THR A 165 -5.20 20.55 13.66
CA THR A 165 -4.40 19.35 13.42
C THR A 165 -3.10 19.71 12.70
N LYS A 166 -2.08 20.09 13.46
CA LYS A 166 -0.72 20.23 12.93
C LYS A 166 -0.12 18.83 12.78
N PRO A 167 0.30 18.42 11.58
CA PRO A 167 1.07 17.19 11.45
C PRO A 167 2.38 17.32 12.24
N VAL A 168 2.80 16.21 12.86
CA VAL A 168 4.05 16.17 13.61
C VAL A 168 5.21 16.48 12.66
N SER A 169 6.22 17.16 13.17
CA SER A 169 7.41 17.50 12.39
C SER A 169 8.20 16.23 12.04
N PRO A 170 8.60 16.01 10.78
CA PRO A 170 9.32 14.80 10.39
C PRO A 170 10.77 14.77 10.87
N TRP A 171 11.30 15.89 11.39
CA TRP A 171 12.73 16.02 11.68
C TRP A 171 13.22 15.08 12.78
N ALA A 172 12.43 14.87 13.83
CA ALA A 172 12.80 13.95 14.91
C ALA A 172 12.88 12.51 14.37
N SER A 173 11.89 12.06 13.63
CA SER A 173 11.86 10.74 13.02
C SER A 173 13.01 10.55 12.03
N LEU A 174 13.37 11.58 11.23
CA LEU A 174 14.51 11.53 10.32
C LEU A 174 15.84 11.37 11.06
N VAL A 175 16.03 12.12 12.15
CA VAL A 175 17.25 12.03 12.97
C VAL A 175 17.35 10.65 13.62
N ILE A 176 16.26 10.14 14.20
CA ILE A 176 16.23 8.79 14.79
C ILE A 176 16.59 7.74 13.73
N LEU A 177 16.01 7.84 12.53
CA LEU A 177 16.29 6.89 11.45
C LEU A 177 17.73 7.00 10.93
N THR A 178 18.29 8.22 10.85
CA THR A 178 19.70 8.42 10.50
C THR A 178 20.63 7.77 11.53
N PHE A 179 20.32 7.93 12.82
CA PHE A 179 21.06 7.28 13.90
C PHE A 179 20.97 5.76 13.81
N PHE A 180 19.77 5.23 13.54
CA PHE A 180 19.57 3.80 13.33
C PHE A 180 20.42 3.27 12.17
N GLN A 181 20.44 3.98 11.04
CA GLN A 181 21.27 3.63 9.87
C GLN A 181 22.76 3.68 10.21
N LEU A 182 23.23 4.71 10.90
CA LEU A 182 24.63 4.86 11.29
C LEU A 182 25.09 3.72 12.20
N LEU A 183 24.30 3.41 13.24
CA LEU A 183 24.60 2.28 14.13
C LEU A 183 24.61 0.94 13.37
N THR A 184 23.72 0.78 12.38
CA THR A 184 23.66 -0.43 11.55
C THR A 184 24.92 -0.59 10.70
N VAL A 185 25.40 0.48 10.05
CA VAL A 185 26.65 0.47 9.27
C VAL A 185 27.83 0.10 10.15
N LEU A 186 27.92 0.73 11.34
CA LEU A 186 28.99 0.42 12.28
C LEU A 186 28.92 -1.03 12.79
N GLN A 187 27.70 -1.58 12.96
CA GLN A 187 27.53 -2.99 13.34
C GLN A 187 28.09 -3.93 12.24
N PHE A 188 27.84 -3.63 10.97
CA PHE A 188 28.41 -4.42 9.87
C PHE A 188 29.94 -4.30 9.81
N ALA A 189 30.48 -3.09 10.01
CA ALA A 189 31.94 -2.88 10.09
C ALA A 189 32.57 -3.71 11.22
N VAL A 190 31.92 -3.74 12.40
CA VAL A 190 32.40 -4.53 13.55
C VAL A 190 32.33 -6.03 13.30
N VAL A 191 31.30 -6.52 12.60
CA VAL A 191 31.07 -7.96 12.38
C VAL A 191 31.90 -8.51 11.22
N GLN A 192 31.98 -7.77 10.12
CA GLN A 192 32.69 -8.22 8.91
C GLN A 192 34.17 -7.86 8.93
N GLY A 193 34.58 -6.88 9.74
CA GLY A 193 35.98 -6.46 9.85
C GLY A 193 36.51 -5.77 8.59
N PRO A 194 37.87 -5.79 8.38
CA PRO A 194 38.52 -5.08 7.27
C PRO A 194 38.07 -5.54 5.87
N ASP A 195 37.63 -6.80 5.75
CA ASP A 195 37.22 -7.40 4.46
C ASP A 195 35.76 -7.09 4.08
N TRP A 196 35.12 -6.16 4.80
CA TRP A 196 33.75 -5.83 4.52
C TRP A 196 33.52 -5.18 3.15
N SER A 197 32.36 -5.39 2.58
CA SER A 197 32.02 -4.78 1.29
C SER A 197 31.77 -3.28 1.42
N VAL A 198 32.49 -2.48 0.64
CA VAL A 198 32.33 -1.01 0.54
C VAL A 198 30.93 -0.63 0.03
N GLN A 199 30.22 -1.55 -0.60
CA GLN A 199 28.85 -1.30 -1.04
C GLN A 199 27.89 -1.06 0.14
N ILE A 200 28.16 -1.63 1.32
CA ILE A 200 27.32 -1.45 2.51
C ILE A 200 27.24 0.02 2.94
N PRO A 201 28.36 0.68 3.32
CA PRO A 201 28.30 2.08 3.75
C PRO A 201 27.80 3.01 2.65
N LEU A 202 28.11 2.73 1.38
CA LEU A 202 27.60 3.51 0.25
C LEU A 202 26.07 3.39 0.11
N ALA A 203 25.52 2.18 0.27
CA ALA A 203 24.10 1.95 0.17
C ALA A 203 23.33 2.65 1.30
N PHE A 204 23.79 2.55 2.53
CA PHE A 204 23.16 3.24 3.67
C PHE A 204 23.30 4.76 3.58
N PHE A 205 24.46 5.27 3.17
CA PHE A 205 24.66 6.70 2.92
C PHE A 205 23.71 7.20 1.80
N GLY A 206 23.63 6.44 0.70
CA GLY A 206 22.70 6.75 -0.40
C GLY A 206 21.24 6.77 0.05
N LEU A 207 20.82 5.81 0.88
CA LEU A 207 19.46 5.79 1.45
C LEU A 207 19.23 7.00 2.37
N CYS A 208 20.21 7.33 3.20
CA CYS A 208 20.15 8.53 4.06
C CYS A 208 19.98 9.80 3.22
N CYS A 209 20.82 10.00 2.20
CA CYS A 209 20.71 11.14 1.28
C CYS A 209 19.36 11.17 0.58
N LEU A 210 18.87 10.04 0.06
CA LEU A 210 17.57 9.94 -0.60
C LEU A 210 16.44 10.38 0.34
N MET A 211 16.42 9.89 1.57
CA MET A 211 15.42 10.20 2.58
C MET A 211 15.39 11.69 2.94
N TRP A 212 16.57 12.28 3.20
CA TRP A 212 16.68 13.72 3.51
C TRP A 212 16.33 14.58 2.31
N CYS A 213 16.85 14.28 1.11
CA CYS A 213 16.51 14.99 -0.12
C CYS A 213 15.00 14.93 -0.41
N TYR A 214 14.37 13.76 -0.26
CA TYR A 214 12.93 13.58 -0.45
C TYR A 214 12.13 14.49 0.48
N VAL A 215 12.39 14.44 1.79
CA VAL A 215 11.63 15.23 2.76
C VAL A 215 11.90 16.73 2.60
N CYS A 216 13.14 17.16 2.38
CA CYS A 216 13.49 18.56 2.15
C CYS A 216 12.83 19.11 0.89
N ALA A 217 12.88 18.38 -0.24
CA ALA A 217 12.29 18.80 -1.50
C ALA A 217 10.76 18.96 -1.39
N LEU A 218 10.07 17.97 -0.80
CA LEU A 218 8.63 18.06 -0.64
C LEU A 218 8.20 19.10 0.39
N ARG A 219 9.01 19.33 1.43
CA ARG A 219 8.78 20.40 2.41
C ARG A 219 8.93 21.78 1.76
N ALA A 220 9.91 21.97 0.88
CA ALA A 220 10.06 23.17 0.06
C ALA A 220 8.81 23.41 -0.81
N LEU A 221 8.19 22.34 -1.32
CA LEU A 221 6.91 22.36 -2.03
C LEU A 221 5.69 22.47 -1.08
N ARG A 222 5.88 22.85 0.18
CA ARG A 222 4.83 23.01 1.21
C ARG A 222 4.00 21.74 1.48
N ARG A 223 4.55 20.55 1.22
CA ARG A 223 3.92 19.29 1.60
C ARG A 223 4.13 19.00 3.09
N VAL A 224 3.20 18.26 3.66
CA VAL A 224 3.17 17.87 5.08
C VAL A 224 2.73 16.41 5.20
N GLY A 225 2.97 15.79 6.37
CA GLY A 225 2.50 14.44 6.65
C GLY A 225 3.37 13.38 5.94
N PHE A 226 4.54 13.09 6.51
CA PHE A 226 5.53 12.15 5.95
C PHE A 226 5.54 10.80 6.67
N GLU A 227 4.51 10.50 7.45
CA GLU A 227 4.48 9.34 8.34
C GLU A 227 4.60 8.03 7.57
N MET A 228 3.90 7.91 6.44
CA MET A 228 3.94 6.70 5.61
C MET A 228 5.32 6.50 5.00
N GLU A 229 5.91 7.57 4.48
CA GLU A 229 7.23 7.54 3.84
C GLU A 229 8.32 7.24 4.86
N ILE A 230 8.22 7.77 6.09
CA ILE A 230 9.16 7.47 7.17
C ILE A 230 9.11 5.99 7.54
N VAL A 231 7.92 5.41 7.66
CA VAL A 231 7.78 3.96 7.88
C VAL A 231 8.36 3.17 6.73
N ALA A 232 8.09 3.56 5.48
CA ALA A 232 8.65 2.89 4.31
C ALA A 232 10.19 2.97 4.29
N PHE A 233 10.80 4.12 4.59
CA PHE A 233 12.25 4.26 4.69
C PHE A 233 12.85 3.44 5.84
N PHE A 234 12.15 3.30 6.97
CA PHE A 234 12.55 2.40 8.04
C PHE A 234 12.58 0.94 7.56
N LEU A 235 11.53 0.48 6.87
CA LEU A 235 11.47 -0.87 6.32
C LEU A 235 12.55 -1.08 5.23
N CYS A 236 12.81 -0.08 4.37
CA CYS A 236 13.90 -0.09 3.41
C CYS A 236 15.28 -0.16 4.09
N THR A 237 15.45 0.46 5.27
CA THR A 237 16.66 0.34 6.06
C THR A 237 16.89 -1.10 6.53
N LEU A 238 15.82 -1.77 6.99
CA LEU A 238 15.87 -3.21 7.34
C LEU A 238 16.16 -4.08 6.10
N SER A 239 15.60 -3.72 4.94
CA SER A 239 15.91 -4.40 3.68
C SER A 239 17.39 -4.32 3.32
N LEU A 240 17.98 -3.13 3.38
CA LEU A 240 19.42 -2.97 3.14
C LEU A 240 20.25 -3.75 4.15
N ALA A 241 19.82 -3.82 5.41
CA ALA A 241 20.50 -4.60 6.43
C ALA A 241 20.42 -6.11 6.13
N VAL A 242 19.27 -6.62 5.72
CA VAL A 242 19.09 -8.02 5.28
C VAL A 242 20.02 -8.34 4.12
N VAL A 243 20.00 -7.50 3.07
CA VAL A 243 20.88 -7.69 1.88
C VAL A 243 22.36 -7.57 2.24
N SER A 244 22.72 -6.63 3.13
CA SER A 244 24.12 -6.48 3.61
C SER A 244 24.62 -7.69 4.39
N SER A 245 23.71 -8.47 4.99
CA SER A 245 24.05 -9.70 5.70
C SER A 245 24.17 -10.90 4.76
N SER A 246 23.25 -11.07 3.80
CA SER A 246 23.17 -12.25 2.92
C SER A 246 23.99 -12.09 1.63
N ALA A 247 23.93 -10.93 1.00
CA ALA A 247 24.53 -10.64 -0.30
C ALA A 247 25.11 -9.21 -0.34
N PRO A 248 26.19 -8.91 0.38
CA PRO A 248 26.74 -7.55 0.52
C PRO A 248 26.99 -6.84 -0.82
N GLU A 249 27.41 -7.58 -1.84
CA GLU A 249 27.64 -7.08 -3.20
C GLU A 249 26.36 -6.66 -3.95
N ALA A 250 25.19 -7.00 -3.43
CA ALA A 250 23.91 -6.59 -3.96
C ALA A 250 23.32 -5.33 -3.28
N ALA A 251 23.98 -4.80 -2.23
CA ALA A 251 23.46 -3.68 -1.45
C ALA A 251 23.16 -2.42 -2.30
N LEU A 252 24.05 -2.07 -3.25
CA LEU A 252 23.82 -0.96 -4.17
C LEU A 252 22.70 -1.23 -5.18
N LYS A 253 22.53 -2.49 -5.62
CA LYS A 253 21.41 -2.88 -6.49
C LYS A 253 20.09 -2.73 -5.74
N GLN A 254 20.04 -3.11 -4.47
CA GLN A 254 18.85 -2.94 -3.62
C GLN A 254 18.54 -1.45 -3.39
N LEU A 255 19.56 -0.61 -3.12
CA LEU A 255 19.39 0.84 -3.06
C LEU A 255 18.81 1.41 -4.37
N LEU A 256 19.34 0.97 -5.52
CA LEU A 256 18.82 1.40 -6.82
C LEU A 256 17.35 1.04 -7.00
N ALA A 257 16.91 -0.13 -6.53
CA ALA A 257 15.51 -0.53 -6.53
C ALA A 257 14.66 0.40 -5.64
N VAL A 258 15.17 0.81 -4.46
CA VAL A 258 14.50 1.80 -3.61
C VAL A 258 14.38 3.15 -4.33
N VAL A 259 15.45 3.63 -4.98
CA VAL A 259 15.43 4.89 -5.74
C VAL A 259 14.40 4.84 -6.87
N ILE A 260 14.39 3.78 -7.67
CA ILE A 260 13.41 3.58 -8.74
C ILE A 260 11.99 3.50 -8.15
N GLY A 261 11.81 2.80 -7.03
CA GLY A 261 10.54 2.73 -6.31
C GLY A 261 10.03 4.10 -5.87
N VAL A 262 10.89 4.92 -5.25
CA VAL A 262 10.55 6.30 -4.83
C VAL A 262 10.21 7.18 -6.04
N LEU A 263 10.97 7.08 -7.14
CA LEU A 263 10.65 7.81 -8.37
C LEU A 263 9.31 7.35 -8.96
N GLY A 264 9.05 6.05 -8.99
CA GLY A 264 7.77 5.47 -9.40
C GLY A 264 6.61 5.94 -8.52
N PHE A 265 6.82 5.97 -7.20
CA PHE A 265 5.88 6.52 -6.22
C PHE A 265 5.53 7.98 -6.51
N LEU A 266 6.54 8.82 -6.77
CA LEU A 266 6.34 10.24 -7.12
C LEU A 266 5.61 10.39 -8.46
N ALA A 267 6.01 9.64 -9.49
CA ALA A 267 5.40 9.66 -10.80
C ALA A 267 3.93 9.22 -10.74
N LEU A 268 3.65 8.07 -10.11
CA LEU A 268 2.29 7.57 -9.96
C LEU A 268 1.45 8.54 -9.12
N GLY A 269 1.99 9.08 -8.02
CA GLY A 269 1.32 10.07 -7.20
C GLY A 269 0.96 11.35 -7.98
N PHE A 270 1.84 11.79 -8.89
CA PHE A 270 1.55 12.91 -9.78
C PHE A 270 0.40 12.61 -10.76
N TYR A 271 0.37 11.41 -11.33
CA TYR A 271 -0.73 10.97 -12.20
C TYR A 271 -2.04 10.84 -11.46
N LEU A 272 -2.01 10.29 -10.24
CA LEU A 272 -3.19 10.11 -9.39
C LEU A 272 -3.78 11.45 -8.88
N ARG A 273 -3.09 12.57 -9.10
CA ARG A 273 -3.57 13.90 -8.73
C ARG A 273 -4.80 14.35 -9.50
N ASP A 274 -4.99 13.86 -10.73
CA ASP A 274 -6.09 14.22 -11.62
C ASP A 274 -6.95 12.98 -11.87
N LEU A 275 -8.12 12.93 -11.24
CA LEU A 275 -9.04 11.78 -11.33
C LEU A 275 -9.47 11.50 -12.77
N ARG A 276 -9.67 12.55 -13.61
CA ARG A 276 -10.04 12.38 -15.03
C ARG A 276 -8.93 11.68 -15.81
N ARG A 277 -7.67 12.02 -15.55
CA ARG A 277 -6.52 11.34 -16.15
C ARG A 277 -6.41 9.91 -15.65
N ALA A 278 -6.58 9.72 -14.34
CA ALA A 278 -6.53 8.39 -13.72
C ALA A 278 -7.56 7.45 -14.36
N VAL A 279 -8.80 7.91 -14.53
CA VAL A 279 -9.86 7.11 -15.16
C VAL A 279 -9.60 6.85 -16.65
N LYS A 280 -9.06 7.81 -17.41
CA LYS A 280 -8.71 7.61 -18.82
C LYS A 280 -7.61 6.57 -19.01
N LEU A 281 -6.64 6.50 -18.09
CA LEU A 281 -5.48 5.60 -18.17
C LEU A 281 -5.83 4.13 -17.86
N ARG A 282 -7.03 3.82 -17.38
CA ARG A 282 -7.45 2.48 -16.95
C ARG A 282 -7.25 1.40 -18.01
N HIS A 283 -7.66 1.68 -19.25
CA HIS A 283 -7.53 0.72 -20.35
C HIS A 283 -6.06 0.51 -20.74
N PHE A 284 -5.27 1.59 -20.68
CA PHE A 284 -3.84 1.51 -20.90
C PHE A 284 -3.16 0.64 -19.82
N MET A 285 -3.49 0.83 -18.54
CA MET A 285 -2.97 0.00 -17.44
C MET A 285 -3.40 -1.47 -17.58
N GLY A 286 -4.65 -1.73 -17.98
CA GLY A 286 -5.08 -3.09 -18.32
C GLY A 286 -4.28 -3.70 -19.48
N ALA A 287 -4.03 -2.93 -20.54
CA ALA A 287 -3.21 -3.37 -21.67
C ALA A 287 -1.75 -3.62 -21.27
N VAL A 288 -1.17 -2.77 -20.41
CA VAL A 288 0.18 -2.98 -19.84
C VAL A 288 0.25 -4.28 -19.05
N ALA A 289 -0.75 -4.57 -18.21
CA ALA A 289 -0.80 -5.84 -17.47
C ALA A 289 -0.82 -7.05 -18.42
N VAL A 290 -1.67 -7.01 -19.45
CA VAL A 290 -1.76 -8.09 -20.46
C VAL A 290 -0.45 -8.23 -21.22
N ALA A 291 0.17 -7.12 -21.64
CA ALA A 291 1.45 -7.13 -22.35
C ALA A 291 2.58 -7.71 -21.48
N LEU A 292 2.65 -7.33 -20.21
CA LEU A 292 3.65 -7.86 -19.28
C LEU A 292 3.45 -9.36 -19.04
N PHE A 293 2.20 -9.86 -18.94
CA PHE A 293 1.94 -11.30 -18.88
C PHE A 293 2.36 -12.02 -20.15
N ALA A 294 2.05 -11.46 -21.32
CA ALA A 294 2.45 -12.04 -22.60
C ALA A 294 3.98 -12.12 -22.74
N VAL A 295 4.69 -11.04 -22.38
CA VAL A 295 6.16 -11.02 -22.37
C VAL A 295 6.71 -12.06 -21.39
N ASN A 296 6.13 -12.15 -20.19
CA ASN A 296 6.58 -13.10 -19.19
C ASN A 296 6.40 -14.55 -19.66
N LEU A 297 5.23 -14.89 -20.21
CA LEU A 297 4.96 -16.24 -20.72
C LEU A 297 5.86 -16.60 -21.91
N ALA A 298 6.25 -15.61 -22.74
CA ALA A 298 7.10 -15.82 -23.92
C ALA A 298 8.59 -15.93 -23.57
N VAL A 299 9.09 -15.14 -22.61
CA VAL A 299 10.54 -14.93 -22.36
C VAL A 299 11.02 -15.62 -21.09
N ALA A 300 10.16 -15.77 -20.06
CA ALA A 300 10.59 -16.31 -18.78
C ALA A 300 11.06 -17.76 -18.86
N GLY A 301 12.27 -17.99 -18.37
CA GLY A 301 12.81 -19.34 -18.18
C GLY A 301 12.14 -20.05 -16.99
N VAL A 302 12.27 -21.37 -16.94
CA VAL A 302 11.82 -22.16 -15.78
C VAL A 302 12.90 -22.08 -14.70
N ASN A 303 12.63 -21.34 -13.62
CA ASN A 303 13.47 -21.28 -12.43
C ASN A 303 12.74 -21.97 -11.27
N HIS A 304 13.33 -23.00 -10.68
CA HIS A 304 12.77 -23.75 -9.54
C HIS A 304 11.30 -24.20 -9.73
N GLY A 305 10.94 -24.50 -10.99
CA GLY A 305 9.61 -25.01 -11.36
C GLY A 305 8.56 -23.92 -11.66
N ALA A 306 8.86 -22.64 -11.48
CA ALA A 306 8.01 -21.53 -11.87
C ALA A 306 8.61 -20.73 -13.05
N ARG A 307 7.74 -20.11 -13.86
CA ARG A 307 8.12 -19.25 -15.00
C ARG A 307 7.77 -17.81 -14.70
N ASN A 308 8.37 -17.23 -13.67
CA ASN A 308 7.98 -15.91 -13.16
C ASN A 308 9.12 -14.88 -13.11
N TRP A 309 10.35 -15.28 -13.51
CA TRP A 309 11.52 -14.41 -13.49
C TRP A 309 12.06 -14.16 -14.89
N ILE A 310 12.34 -12.88 -15.19
CA ILE A 310 13.01 -12.44 -16.40
C ILE A 310 14.33 -11.80 -15.99
N SER A 311 15.45 -12.30 -16.53
CA SER A 311 16.76 -11.67 -16.34
C SER A 311 17.00 -10.66 -17.44
N LEU A 312 17.12 -9.38 -17.08
CA LEU A 312 17.38 -8.29 -18.02
C LEU A 312 18.58 -7.47 -17.54
N PHE A 313 19.64 -7.37 -18.35
CA PHE A 313 20.85 -6.58 -18.05
C PHE A 313 21.45 -6.85 -16.65
N GLY A 314 21.43 -8.11 -16.20
CA GLY A 314 21.95 -8.50 -14.89
C GLY A 314 21.06 -8.20 -13.69
N PHE A 315 19.80 -7.80 -13.96
CA PHE A 315 18.74 -7.68 -12.97
C PHE A 315 17.68 -8.76 -13.18
N SER A 316 17.25 -9.39 -12.10
CA SER A 316 16.11 -10.31 -12.12
C SER A 316 14.85 -9.54 -11.78
N VAL A 317 13.89 -9.55 -12.69
CA VAL A 317 12.59 -8.87 -12.54
C VAL A 317 11.49 -9.89 -12.55
N GLN A 318 10.57 -9.78 -11.59
CA GLN A 318 9.34 -10.56 -11.55
C GLN A 318 8.19 -9.68 -12.05
N PRO A 319 7.69 -9.85 -13.28
CA PRO A 319 6.69 -8.97 -13.85
C PRO A 319 5.37 -8.96 -13.08
N SER A 320 4.97 -10.06 -12.42
CA SER A 320 3.75 -10.12 -11.60
C SER A 320 3.72 -9.06 -10.50
N GLU A 321 4.87 -8.69 -9.93
CA GLU A 321 4.99 -7.61 -8.94
C GLU A 321 4.65 -6.23 -9.53
N LEU A 322 4.95 -5.98 -10.80
CA LEU A 322 4.59 -4.74 -11.48
C LEU A 322 3.14 -4.78 -11.99
N ILE A 323 2.70 -5.96 -12.44
CA ILE A 323 1.33 -6.17 -12.93
C ILE A 323 0.31 -5.89 -11.84
N ILE A 324 0.62 -6.19 -10.57
CA ILE A 324 -0.32 -5.97 -9.47
C ILE A 324 -0.65 -4.47 -9.27
N ILE A 325 0.30 -3.57 -9.53
CA ILE A 325 0.06 -2.11 -9.51
C ILE A 325 -0.97 -1.74 -10.60
N ALA A 326 -0.75 -2.25 -11.81
CA ALA A 326 -1.65 -2.03 -12.93
C ALA A 326 -3.04 -2.67 -12.69
N PHE A 327 -3.10 -3.82 -12.01
CA PHE A 327 -4.31 -4.51 -11.62
C PHE A 327 -5.14 -3.69 -10.60
N VAL A 328 -4.50 -3.21 -9.52
CA VAL A 328 -5.14 -2.33 -8.53
C VAL A 328 -5.64 -1.06 -9.20
N TYR A 329 -4.82 -0.46 -10.07
CA TYR A 329 -5.19 0.73 -10.83
C TYR A 329 -6.41 0.50 -11.72
N ALA A 330 -6.36 -0.50 -12.59
CA ALA A 330 -7.43 -0.84 -13.52
C ALA A 330 -8.73 -1.21 -12.78
N GLY A 331 -8.63 -2.02 -11.72
CA GLY A 331 -9.75 -2.41 -10.89
C GLY A 331 -10.44 -1.24 -10.22
N SER A 332 -9.67 -0.32 -9.65
CA SER A 332 -10.19 0.88 -8.97
C SER A 332 -10.75 1.92 -9.95
N ALA A 333 -10.08 2.14 -11.08
CA ALA A 333 -10.47 3.13 -12.09
C ALA A 333 -11.66 2.71 -12.96
N THR A 334 -12.02 1.43 -12.98
CA THR A 334 -13.21 0.96 -13.70
C THR A 334 -14.53 1.45 -13.07
N LEU A 335 -14.43 2.16 -11.96
CA LEU A 335 -15.54 2.61 -11.11
C LEU A 335 -16.26 3.87 -11.58
N ASP A 336 -15.76 4.56 -12.55
CA ASP A 336 -16.41 5.79 -13.08
C ASP A 336 -17.86 5.58 -13.56
N ARG A 337 -18.30 4.31 -13.56
CA ARG A 337 -19.67 3.88 -13.82
C ARG A 337 -20.07 2.81 -12.80
N LEU A 338 -20.21 3.20 -11.57
CA LEU A 338 -20.50 2.38 -10.37
C LEU A 338 -21.60 1.33 -10.54
N PHE A 339 -22.49 1.51 -11.49
CA PHE A 339 -23.72 0.75 -11.63
C PHE A 339 -23.84 -0.02 -12.94
N ALA A 340 -22.86 0.12 -13.85
CA ALA A 340 -22.88 -0.67 -15.09
C ALA A 340 -22.39 -2.10 -14.79
N ARG A 341 -23.31 -3.05 -14.70
CA ARG A 341 -23.01 -4.50 -14.58
C ARG A 341 -21.97 -4.97 -15.61
N ARG A 342 -21.97 -4.38 -16.80
CA ARG A 342 -20.99 -4.65 -17.85
C ARG A 342 -19.55 -4.39 -17.41
N ASN A 343 -19.30 -3.37 -16.62
CA ASN A 343 -17.94 -3.07 -16.12
C ASN A 343 -17.48 -4.06 -15.06
N LEU A 344 -18.41 -4.54 -14.22
CA LEU A 344 -18.13 -5.60 -13.25
C LEU A 344 -17.75 -6.90 -13.95
N TYR A 345 -18.52 -7.32 -14.97
CA TYR A 345 -18.18 -8.50 -15.77
C TYR A 345 -16.83 -8.36 -16.49
N GLY A 346 -16.54 -7.17 -17.04
CA GLY A 346 -15.24 -6.87 -17.64
C GLY A 346 -14.09 -7.02 -16.65
N PHE A 347 -14.26 -6.56 -15.40
CA PHE A 347 -13.25 -6.72 -14.36
C PHE A 347 -13.12 -8.16 -13.88
N ILE A 348 -14.22 -8.91 -13.76
CA ILE A 348 -14.18 -10.36 -13.44
C ILE A 348 -13.42 -11.12 -14.51
N LEU A 349 -13.70 -10.83 -15.79
CA LEU A 349 -13.01 -11.48 -16.93
C LEU A 349 -11.51 -11.15 -16.93
N PHE A 350 -11.15 -9.89 -16.72
CA PHE A 350 -9.75 -9.45 -16.62
C PHE A 350 -9.03 -10.12 -15.43
N SER A 351 -9.68 -10.20 -14.27
CA SER A 351 -9.13 -10.88 -13.09
C SER A 351 -8.96 -12.38 -13.33
N GLY A 352 -9.95 -13.02 -13.97
CA GLY A 352 -9.86 -14.43 -14.37
C GLY A 352 -8.71 -14.67 -15.35
N PHE A 353 -8.49 -13.78 -16.30
CA PHE A 353 -7.34 -13.82 -17.21
C PHE A 353 -6.02 -13.72 -16.43
N CYS A 354 -5.88 -12.75 -15.53
CA CYS A 354 -4.66 -12.59 -14.70
C CYS A 354 -4.39 -13.85 -13.87
N LEU A 355 -5.41 -14.39 -13.19
CA LEU A 355 -5.29 -15.60 -12.40
C LEU A 355 -4.93 -16.82 -13.26
N GLY A 356 -5.50 -16.93 -14.47
CA GLY A 356 -5.17 -17.97 -15.44
C GLY A 356 -3.70 -17.90 -15.88
N CYS A 357 -3.19 -16.70 -16.18
CA CYS A 357 -1.78 -16.50 -16.52
C CYS A 357 -0.86 -16.91 -15.35
N LEU A 358 -1.17 -16.49 -14.12
CA LEU A 358 -0.38 -16.86 -12.93
C LEU A 358 -0.40 -18.37 -12.67
N ALA A 359 -1.53 -19.02 -12.89
CA ALA A 359 -1.64 -20.48 -12.79
C ALA A 359 -0.78 -21.20 -13.86
N LEU A 360 -0.75 -20.68 -15.11
CA LEU A 360 0.13 -21.19 -16.17
C LEU A 360 1.61 -21.01 -15.84
N MET A 361 1.95 -19.88 -15.19
CA MET A 361 3.31 -19.58 -14.72
C MET A 361 3.70 -20.37 -13.46
N ARG A 362 2.76 -21.10 -12.86
CA ARG A 362 2.92 -21.83 -11.59
C ARG A 362 3.25 -20.93 -10.40
N ASP A 363 2.82 -19.69 -10.44
CA ASP A 363 3.00 -18.69 -9.37
C ASP A 363 1.72 -18.58 -8.53
N PHE A 364 1.51 -19.57 -7.65
CA PHE A 364 0.29 -19.66 -6.84
C PHE A 364 0.30 -18.67 -5.66
N GLY A 365 1.49 -18.27 -5.20
CA GLY A 365 1.62 -17.22 -4.19
C GLY A 365 1.07 -15.90 -4.69
N SER A 366 1.55 -15.43 -5.85
CA SER A 366 1.02 -14.25 -6.51
C SER A 366 -0.45 -14.41 -6.89
N ALA A 367 -0.89 -15.59 -7.34
CA ALA A 367 -2.29 -15.83 -7.66
C ALA A 367 -3.21 -15.65 -6.44
N ALA A 368 -2.80 -16.12 -5.26
CA ALA A 368 -3.56 -15.90 -4.01
C ALA A 368 -3.67 -14.41 -3.67
N ILE A 369 -2.58 -13.64 -3.84
CA ILE A 369 -2.55 -12.19 -3.61
C ILE A 369 -3.50 -11.47 -4.58
N PHE A 370 -3.43 -11.78 -5.88
CA PHE A 370 -4.34 -11.22 -6.89
C PHE A 370 -5.80 -11.56 -6.60
N PHE A 371 -6.07 -12.79 -6.17
CA PHE A 371 -7.42 -13.23 -5.85
C PHE A 371 -8.00 -12.47 -4.65
N VAL A 372 -7.26 -12.33 -3.55
CA VAL A 372 -7.71 -11.55 -2.38
C VAL A 372 -7.90 -10.08 -2.75
N THR A 373 -6.98 -9.50 -3.53
CA THR A 373 -7.11 -8.13 -4.03
C THR A 373 -8.36 -7.96 -4.89
N PHE A 374 -8.64 -8.93 -5.78
CA PHE A 374 -9.87 -8.97 -6.57
C PHE A 374 -11.11 -9.01 -5.67
N LEU A 375 -11.15 -9.87 -4.65
CA LEU A 375 -12.28 -9.96 -3.73
C LEU A 375 -12.55 -8.64 -3.02
N VAL A 376 -11.50 -7.96 -2.54
CA VAL A 376 -11.62 -6.66 -1.88
C VAL A 376 -12.20 -5.61 -2.84
N ILE A 377 -11.66 -5.50 -4.05
CA ILE A 377 -12.15 -4.55 -5.06
C ILE A 377 -13.61 -4.90 -5.44
N ALA A 378 -13.90 -6.16 -5.68
CA ALA A 378 -15.24 -6.63 -6.06
C ALA A 378 -16.26 -6.37 -4.95
N TYR A 379 -15.90 -6.63 -3.69
CA TYR A 379 -16.76 -6.37 -2.54
C TYR A 379 -17.06 -4.88 -2.35
N LEU A 380 -16.01 -4.06 -2.28
CA LEU A 380 -16.17 -2.60 -2.11
C LEU A 380 -17.00 -1.97 -3.22
N ARG A 381 -17.09 -2.67 -4.34
CA ARG A 381 -17.78 -2.23 -5.53
C ARG A 381 -19.24 -2.66 -5.61
N SER A 382 -19.50 -3.95 -5.33
CA SER A 382 -20.84 -4.55 -5.49
C SER A 382 -21.66 -4.52 -4.21
N GLY A 383 -21.01 -4.59 -3.04
CA GLY A 383 -21.68 -4.79 -1.76
C GLY A 383 -22.42 -6.13 -1.66
N ASP A 384 -22.26 -7.01 -2.67
CA ASP A 384 -23.04 -8.25 -2.79
C ASP A 384 -22.26 -9.45 -2.27
N PHE A 385 -22.60 -9.88 -1.07
CA PHE A 385 -22.01 -11.06 -0.44
C PHE A 385 -22.38 -12.36 -1.14
N ALA A 386 -23.54 -12.45 -1.79
CA ALA A 386 -23.97 -13.69 -2.44
C ALA A 386 -23.07 -13.98 -3.65
N THR A 387 -22.82 -12.98 -4.49
CA THR A 387 -21.91 -13.10 -5.64
C THR A 387 -20.47 -13.42 -5.17
N LEU A 388 -19.99 -12.77 -4.10
CA LEU A 388 -18.68 -13.08 -3.56
C LEU A 388 -18.57 -14.52 -3.04
N SER A 389 -19.58 -14.99 -2.31
CA SER A 389 -19.61 -16.36 -1.79
C SER A 389 -19.58 -17.38 -2.91
N LEU A 390 -20.30 -17.11 -4.01
CA LEU A 390 -20.26 -17.96 -5.19
C LEU A 390 -18.88 -18.00 -5.85
N ILE A 391 -18.23 -16.84 -5.98
CA ILE A 391 -16.86 -16.73 -6.52
C ILE A 391 -15.86 -17.46 -5.60
N CYS A 392 -15.96 -17.29 -4.27
CA CYS A 392 -15.11 -18.02 -3.32
C CYS A 392 -15.35 -19.54 -3.39
N GLY A 393 -16.59 -19.98 -3.51
CA GLY A 393 -16.93 -21.39 -3.69
C GLY A 393 -16.33 -21.96 -4.98
N GLY A 394 -16.46 -21.23 -6.09
CA GLY A 394 -15.83 -21.60 -7.36
C GLY A 394 -14.30 -21.65 -7.29
N ALA A 395 -13.69 -20.69 -6.61
CA ALA A 395 -12.24 -20.66 -6.41
C ALA A 395 -11.76 -21.82 -5.51
N ALA A 396 -12.51 -22.14 -4.45
CA ALA A 396 -12.22 -23.29 -3.58
C ALA A 396 -12.31 -24.62 -4.37
N PHE A 397 -13.32 -24.76 -5.21
CA PHE A 397 -13.45 -25.93 -6.09
C PHE A 397 -12.29 -26.01 -7.10
N ALA A 398 -11.94 -24.89 -7.75
CA ALA A 398 -10.79 -24.83 -8.66
C ALA A 398 -9.48 -25.16 -7.93
N GLY A 399 -9.28 -24.65 -6.71
CA GLY A 399 -8.15 -24.98 -5.85
C GLY A 399 -8.06 -26.48 -5.53
N MET A 400 -9.19 -27.10 -5.19
CA MET A 400 -9.27 -28.55 -4.97
C MET A 400 -8.88 -29.35 -6.23
N MET A 401 -9.33 -28.90 -7.41
CA MET A 401 -8.92 -29.51 -8.69
C MET A 401 -7.43 -29.36 -8.95
N VAL A 402 -6.85 -28.17 -8.66
CA VAL A 402 -5.41 -27.95 -8.79
C VAL A 402 -4.63 -28.88 -7.86
N LEU A 403 -5.03 -29.05 -6.61
CA LEU A 403 -4.40 -30.00 -5.66
C LEU A 403 -4.47 -31.44 -6.16
N ARG A 404 -5.59 -31.83 -6.80
CA ARG A 404 -5.77 -33.18 -7.35
C ARG A 404 -4.86 -33.46 -8.55
N PHE A 405 -4.63 -32.47 -9.43
CA PHE A 405 -3.91 -32.64 -10.68
C PHE A 405 -2.46 -32.17 -10.68
N LYS A 406 -2.00 -31.50 -9.62
CA LYS A 406 -0.64 -30.93 -9.53
C LYS A 406 0.08 -31.43 -8.27
N PRO A 407 0.78 -32.59 -8.36
CA PRO A 407 1.40 -33.24 -7.19
C PRO A 407 2.38 -32.33 -6.41
N TYR A 408 3.11 -31.47 -7.10
CA TYR A 408 4.09 -30.59 -6.44
C TYR A 408 3.43 -29.55 -5.49
N ILE A 409 2.18 -29.16 -5.75
CA ILE A 409 1.41 -28.28 -4.86
C ILE A 409 0.87 -29.11 -3.70
N ALA A 410 0.31 -30.29 -4.01
CA ALA A 410 -0.19 -31.21 -3.00
C ALA A 410 0.91 -31.55 -1.97
N ASN A 411 2.15 -31.73 -2.41
CA ASN A 411 3.29 -32.00 -1.52
C ASN A 411 3.57 -30.84 -0.55
N ARG A 412 3.44 -29.57 -0.97
CA ARG A 412 3.57 -28.43 -0.07
C ARG A 412 2.48 -28.41 1.01
N PHE A 413 1.25 -28.78 0.65
CA PHE A 413 0.16 -28.93 1.62
C PHE A 413 0.30 -30.16 2.51
N ALA A 414 0.89 -31.25 2.01
CA ALA A 414 1.10 -32.45 2.77
C ALA A 414 2.11 -32.28 3.93
N VAL A 415 3.07 -31.37 3.76
CA VAL A 415 4.10 -31.07 4.78
C VAL A 415 3.64 -30.00 5.76
N TRP A 416 2.64 -29.20 5.40
CA TRP A 416 2.12 -28.12 6.21
C TRP A 416 1.60 -28.63 7.58
N GLY A 417 2.04 -28.00 8.66
CA GLY A 417 1.76 -28.38 10.04
C GLY A 417 2.60 -29.59 10.54
N HIS A 418 3.42 -30.18 9.67
CA HIS A 418 4.23 -31.37 9.97
C HIS A 418 5.69 -31.23 9.53
N VAL A 419 6.19 -30.01 9.32
CA VAL A 419 7.54 -29.73 8.76
C VAL A 419 8.67 -30.38 9.57
N TRP A 420 8.49 -30.59 10.87
CA TRP A 420 9.47 -31.24 11.74
C TRP A 420 9.59 -32.74 11.50
N GLN A 421 8.59 -33.37 10.89
CA GLN A 421 8.65 -34.81 10.55
C GLN A 421 9.53 -35.04 9.31
N ASP A 422 9.69 -34.02 8.46
CA ASP A 422 10.56 -34.05 7.26
C ASP A 422 11.51 -32.84 7.25
N ALA A 423 12.24 -32.66 8.36
CA ALA A 423 13.12 -31.52 8.58
C ALA A 423 14.35 -31.47 7.63
N SER A 424 14.69 -32.58 6.97
CA SER A 424 15.77 -32.67 5.97
C SER A 424 15.26 -32.64 4.53
N GLY A 425 13.97 -32.78 4.30
CA GLY A 425 13.32 -32.76 3.00
C GLY A 425 12.48 -31.51 2.77
N ALA A 426 11.19 -31.68 2.55
CA ALA A 426 10.29 -30.58 2.17
C ALA A 426 10.08 -29.54 3.29
N GLY A 427 10.26 -29.89 4.56
CA GLY A 427 10.21 -28.98 5.71
C GLY A 427 11.53 -28.25 6.02
N PHE A 428 12.59 -28.45 5.24
CA PHE A 428 13.94 -27.95 5.54
C PHE A 428 13.99 -26.43 5.74
N GLN A 429 13.43 -25.66 4.83
CA GLN A 429 13.48 -24.18 4.89
C GLN A 429 12.73 -23.63 6.12
N GLN A 430 11.53 -24.12 6.39
CA GLN A 430 10.69 -23.66 7.49
C GLN A 430 11.27 -24.03 8.85
N THR A 431 11.77 -25.26 9.01
CA THR A 431 12.42 -25.70 10.25
C THR A 431 13.67 -24.88 10.55
N ARG A 432 14.45 -24.52 9.53
CA ARG A 432 15.64 -23.64 9.67
C ARG A 432 15.23 -22.23 10.03
N ALA A 433 14.20 -21.66 9.37
CA ALA A 433 13.68 -20.33 9.69
C ALA A 433 13.17 -20.23 11.13
N MET A 434 12.40 -21.23 11.59
CA MET A 434 11.90 -21.27 12.98
C MET A 434 13.03 -21.46 14.00
N SER A 435 14.01 -22.32 13.71
CA SER A 435 15.18 -22.51 14.58
C SER A 435 16.01 -21.23 14.70
N ALA A 436 16.21 -20.52 13.58
CA ALA A 436 16.92 -19.25 13.54
C ALA A 436 16.16 -18.17 14.33
N ALA A 437 14.85 -18.06 14.11
CA ALA A 437 14.01 -17.13 14.86
C ALA A 437 14.06 -17.38 16.37
N ALA A 438 14.03 -18.64 16.78
CA ALA A 438 14.16 -19.03 18.20
C ALA A 438 15.54 -18.66 18.77
N SER A 439 16.63 -18.82 17.99
CA SER A 439 17.98 -18.49 18.42
C SER A 439 18.20 -16.98 18.61
N GLY A 440 17.48 -16.14 17.86
CA GLY A 440 17.55 -14.68 17.97
C GLY A 440 16.92 -14.14 19.26
N GLY A 441 15.94 -14.84 19.83
CA GLY A 441 15.23 -14.38 21.02
C GLY A 441 14.56 -13.01 20.84
N LEU A 442 14.54 -12.19 21.90
CA LEU A 442 13.86 -10.88 21.85
C LEU A 442 14.65 -9.80 21.12
N ILE A 443 15.98 -9.77 21.24
CA ILE A 443 16.85 -8.66 20.81
C ILE A 443 17.84 -9.06 19.72
N GLY A 444 17.76 -10.27 19.18
CA GLY A 444 18.62 -10.78 18.10
C GLY A 444 20.04 -11.15 18.54
N VAL A 445 20.76 -11.83 17.65
CA VAL A 445 22.19 -12.14 17.84
C VAL A 445 23.09 -10.97 17.39
N GLY A 446 22.54 -10.01 16.70
CA GLY A 446 23.21 -8.85 16.08
C GLY A 446 23.22 -8.96 14.55
N ALA A 447 22.99 -7.83 13.88
CA ALA A 447 22.98 -7.79 12.42
C ALA A 447 24.29 -8.33 11.83
N GLY A 448 24.17 -9.15 10.81
CA GLY A 448 25.30 -9.81 10.15
C GLY A 448 25.82 -11.08 10.83
N ARG A 449 25.34 -11.42 12.02
CA ARG A 449 25.77 -12.61 12.79
C ARG A 449 24.87 -13.84 12.64
N GLY A 450 23.74 -13.68 11.96
CA GLY A 450 22.82 -14.77 11.72
C GLY A 450 23.43 -15.87 10.83
N TRP A 451 23.01 -17.10 11.02
CA TRP A 451 23.41 -18.24 10.19
C TRP A 451 22.38 -18.54 9.09
N LEU A 452 21.12 -18.12 9.27
CA LEU A 452 20.04 -18.39 8.32
C LEU A 452 20.34 -17.83 6.92
N LYS A 453 21.12 -16.76 6.83
CA LYS A 453 21.60 -16.17 5.56
C LYS A 453 22.27 -17.16 4.61
N ASN A 454 22.78 -18.30 5.10
CA ASN A 454 23.38 -19.36 4.29
C ASN A 454 22.35 -20.34 3.70
N ILE A 455 21.08 -20.19 4.05
CA ILE A 455 20.00 -21.02 3.54
C ILE A 455 19.42 -20.36 2.29
N PHE A 456 19.10 -21.16 1.29
CA PHE A 456 18.50 -20.68 0.05
C PHE A 456 17.22 -19.89 0.32
N ALA A 457 17.08 -18.73 -0.32
CA ALA A 457 15.95 -17.80 -0.21
C ALA A 457 15.70 -17.25 1.22
N ALA A 458 16.73 -17.21 2.07
CA ALA A 458 16.60 -16.66 3.42
C ALA A 458 16.24 -15.17 3.40
N ASP A 459 16.84 -14.41 2.51
CA ASP A 459 16.65 -12.96 2.36
C ASP A 459 15.41 -12.58 1.54
N THR A 460 14.73 -13.55 0.96
CA THR A 460 13.49 -13.36 0.19
C THR A 460 12.27 -13.93 0.91
N ASP A 461 12.13 -15.24 0.88
CA ASP A 461 10.94 -15.97 1.32
C ASP A 461 10.90 -16.22 2.82
N LEU A 462 12.09 -16.30 3.46
CA LEU A 462 12.26 -16.57 4.89
C LEU A 462 12.76 -15.34 5.66
N VAL A 463 12.67 -14.17 5.06
CA VAL A 463 13.24 -12.92 5.60
C VAL A 463 12.74 -12.58 7.01
N PHE A 464 11.52 -12.97 7.36
CA PHE A 464 10.99 -12.79 8.71
C PHE A 464 11.81 -13.60 9.75
N GLY A 465 12.17 -14.85 9.42
CA GLY A 465 13.07 -15.66 10.25
C GLY A 465 14.44 -15.02 10.41
N MET A 466 15.00 -14.46 9.33
CA MET A 466 16.28 -13.76 9.34
C MET A 466 16.25 -12.47 10.18
N LEU A 467 15.15 -11.72 10.11
CA LEU A 467 14.94 -10.56 10.99
C LEU A 467 14.85 -10.98 12.47
N CYS A 468 14.10 -12.04 12.78
CA CYS A 468 13.99 -12.55 14.14
C CYS A 468 15.35 -13.01 14.66
N GLU A 469 16.17 -13.68 13.84
CA GLU A 469 17.51 -14.14 14.23
C GLU A 469 18.45 -12.98 14.51
N GLU A 470 18.65 -12.10 13.53
CA GLU A 470 19.67 -11.06 13.61
C GLU A 470 19.26 -9.86 14.47
N TRP A 471 18.01 -9.44 14.37
CA TRP A 471 17.50 -8.23 14.99
C TRP A 471 16.60 -8.49 16.20
N GLY A 472 16.16 -9.73 16.36
CA GLY A 472 15.27 -10.15 17.41
C GLY A 472 13.78 -9.95 17.11
N LEU A 473 12.96 -10.62 17.91
CA LEU A 473 11.52 -10.61 17.77
C LEU A 473 10.93 -9.20 17.90
N ILE A 474 11.52 -8.34 18.75
CA ILE A 474 11.00 -6.96 18.94
C ILE A 474 11.07 -6.17 17.63
N ILE A 475 12.22 -6.14 16.95
CA ILE A 475 12.33 -5.42 15.66
C ILE A 475 11.47 -6.06 14.58
N ALA A 476 11.41 -7.40 14.52
CA ALA A 476 10.54 -8.08 13.59
C ALA A 476 9.05 -7.69 13.79
N LEU A 477 8.57 -7.63 15.03
CA LEU A 477 7.22 -7.18 15.36
C LEU A 477 7.01 -5.69 15.09
N LEU A 478 8.02 -4.83 15.32
CA LEU A 478 7.95 -3.41 14.97
C LEU A 478 7.89 -3.20 13.45
N ALA A 479 8.58 -4.02 12.67
CA ALA A 479 8.48 -3.99 11.21
C ALA A 479 7.07 -4.39 10.73
N VAL A 480 6.49 -5.46 11.29
CA VAL A 480 5.09 -5.85 11.05
C VAL A 480 4.13 -4.74 11.52
N GLY A 481 4.38 -4.15 12.69
CA GLY A 481 3.64 -3.00 13.21
C GLY A 481 3.68 -1.80 12.26
N GLY A 482 4.82 -1.55 11.61
CA GLY A 482 4.97 -0.55 10.56
C GLY A 482 4.05 -0.81 9.36
N LEU A 483 4.05 -2.04 8.83
CA LEU A 483 3.17 -2.45 7.72
C LEU A 483 1.68 -2.32 8.09
N ILE A 484 1.31 -2.75 9.30
CA ILE A 484 -0.06 -2.58 9.82
C ILE A 484 -0.39 -1.09 9.96
N THR A 485 0.55 -0.26 10.41
CA THR A 485 0.35 1.19 10.54
C THR A 485 0.06 1.85 9.20
N LEU A 486 0.76 1.48 8.12
CA LEU A 486 0.46 1.94 6.77
C LEU A 486 -0.99 1.60 6.37
N SER A 487 -1.44 0.39 6.69
CA SER A 487 -2.78 -0.09 6.38
C SER A 487 -3.87 0.61 7.20
N VAL A 488 -3.65 0.78 8.51
CA VAL A 488 -4.57 1.53 9.38
C VAL A 488 -4.69 2.97 8.94
N PHE A 489 -3.58 3.58 8.52
CA PHE A 489 -3.59 4.93 7.98
C PHE A 489 -4.46 5.03 6.72
N ALA A 490 -4.29 4.11 5.76
CA ALA A 490 -5.08 4.06 4.55
C ALA A 490 -6.59 3.93 4.87
N VAL A 491 -6.97 2.98 5.73
CA VAL A 491 -8.36 2.76 6.12
C VAL A 491 -8.96 3.99 6.83
N ARG A 492 -8.19 4.68 7.68
CA ARG A 492 -8.66 5.94 8.29
C ARG A 492 -8.85 7.05 7.26
N ALA A 493 -7.94 7.15 6.29
CA ALA A 493 -8.03 8.14 5.21
C ALA A 493 -9.28 7.91 4.33
N THR A 494 -9.69 6.65 4.13
CA THR A 494 -10.87 6.34 3.31
C THR A 494 -12.18 6.79 3.93
N LYS A 495 -12.29 6.90 5.27
CA LYS A 495 -13.50 7.41 5.94
C LYS A 495 -13.81 8.87 5.57
N ALA A 496 -12.82 9.64 5.20
CA ALA A 496 -12.95 11.01 4.71
C ALA A 496 -12.62 11.09 3.20
N GLY A 497 -12.68 9.96 2.51
CA GLY A 497 -12.34 9.84 1.09
C GLY A 497 -13.24 10.69 0.22
N ARG A 498 -12.63 11.43 -0.73
CA ARG A 498 -13.35 12.29 -1.66
C ARG A 498 -14.00 11.50 -2.79
N SER A 499 -13.30 10.49 -3.32
CA SER A 499 -13.74 9.66 -4.44
C SER A 499 -13.58 8.19 -4.13
N SER A 500 -14.53 7.39 -4.60
CA SER A 500 -14.53 5.92 -4.52
C SER A 500 -13.27 5.33 -5.13
N PHE A 501 -12.71 5.92 -6.18
CA PHE A 501 -11.45 5.48 -6.78
C PHE A 501 -10.32 5.42 -5.77
N TYR A 502 -10.05 6.52 -5.04
CA TYR A 502 -8.97 6.56 -4.05
C TYR A 502 -9.23 5.63 -2.88
N THR A 503 -10.50 5.54 -2.44
CA THR A 503 -10.92 4.65 -1.37
C THR A 503 -10.65 3.19 -1.71
N ILE A 504 -11.09 2.75 -2.89
CA ILE A 504 -10.94 1.34 -3.31
C ILE A 504 -9.49 1.02 -3.61
N ALA A 505 -8.75 1.92 -4.29
CA ALA A 505 -7.34 1.72 -4.56
C ALA A 505 -6.51 1.59 -3.27
N ALA A 506 -6.79 2.44 -2.28
CA ALA A 506 -6.10 2.38 -0.99
C ALA A 506 -6.46 1.12 -0.18
N CYS A 507 -7.74 0.73 -0.16
CA CYS A 507 -8.17 -0.51 0.50
C CYS A 507 -7.57 -1.75 -0.18
N ALA A 508 -7.57 -1.78 -1.52
CA ALA A 508 -6.97 -2.88 -2.29
C ALA A 508 -5.46 -2.99 -2.04
N ALA A 509 -4.72 -1.87 -2.14
CA ALA A 509 -3.29 -1.84 -1.88
C ALA A 509 -2.96 -2.20 -0.42
N SER A 510 -3.75 -1.72 0.54
CA SER A 510 -3.60 -2.06 1.95
C SER A 510 -3.82 -3.55 2.23
N SER A 511 -4.91 -4.11 1.70
CA SER A 511 -5.22 -5.54 1.84
C SER A 511 -4.14 -6.42 1.21
N LEU A 512 -3.60 -6.00 0.08
CA LEU A 512 -2.51 -6.68 -0.60
C LEU A 512 -1.25 -6.70 0.27
N LEU A 513 -0.80 -5.54 0.76
CA LEU A 513 0.39 -5.45 1.61
C LEU A 513 0.26 -6.32 2.87
N VAL A 514 -0.91 -6.30 3.53
CA VAL A 514 -1.17 -7.11 4.72
C VAL A 514 -1.20 -8.60 4.38
N PHE A 515 -1.93 -8.99 3.33
CA PHE A 515 -2.05 -10.40 2.95
C PHE A 515 -0.73 -10.99 2.46
N GLN A 516 0.05 -10.23 1.68
CA GLN A 516 1.39 -10.61 1.26
C GLN A 516 2.33 -10.80 2.47
N SER A 517 2.28 -9.88 3.44
CA SER A 517 3.04 -10.00 4.69
C SER A 517 2.62 -11.24 5.49
N MET A 518 1.31 -11.50 5.58
CA MET A 518 0.78 -12.68 6.26
C MET A 518 1.26 -13.98 5.61
N LEU A 519 1.26 -14.05 4.26
CA LEU A 519 1.75 -15.22 3.54
C LEU A 519 3.26 -15.47 3.78
N ASN A 520 4.08 -14.43 3.82
CA ASN A 520 5.51 -14.56 4.10
C ASN A 520 5.77 -15.02 5.55
N ILE A 521 5.19 -14.31 6.53
CA ILE A 521 5.40 -14.57 7.95
C ILE A 521 4.87 -15.95 8.34
N PHE A 522 3.62 -16.24 8.00
CA PHE A 522 2.97 -17.51 8.37
C PHE A 522 3.48 -18.68 7.53
N GLY A 523 3.93 -18.43 6.30
CA GLY A 523 4.60 -19.44 5.49
C GLY A 523 5.96 -19.85 6.06
N SER A 524 6.76 -18.90 6.55
CA SER A 524 8.07 -19.17 7.17
C SER A 524 7.97 -19.80 8.56
N THR A 525 6.82 -19.65 9.24
CA THR A 525 6.57 -20.18 10.59
C THR A 525 5.64 -21.42 10.64
N ASP A 526 5.37 -22.05 9.49
CA ASP A 526 4.52 -23.23 9.34
C ASP A 526 3.04 -23.04 9.77
N LEU A 527 2.59 -21.80 9.93
CA LEU A 527 1.17 -21.51 10.15
C LEU A 527 0.36 -21.57 8.86
N LEU A 528 1.00 -21.30 7.72
CA LEU A 528 0.48 -21.48 6.36
C LEU A 528 1.49 -22.25 5.52
N PRO A 529 1.07 -22.86 4.39
CA PRO A 529 2.02 -23.46 3.45
C PRO A 529 3.00 -22.40 2.92
N LEU A 530 4.28 -22.77 2.77
CA LEU A 530 5.29 -21.86 2.22
C LEU A 530 4.99 -21.57 0.74
N THR A 531 4.70 -20.31 0.42
CA THR A 531 4.29 -19.88 -0.92
C THR A 531 5.40 -19.24 -1.73
N GLY A 532 6.52 -18.86 -1.12
CA GLY A 532 7.62 -18.17 -1.81
C GLY A 532 7.30 -16.71 -2.16
N VAL A 533 6.54 -16.04 -1.30
CA VAL A 533 6.14 -14.64 -1.46
C VAL A 533 7.04 -13.74 -0.62
N THR A 534 7.44 -12.61 -1.16
CA THR A 534 8.30 -11.62 -0.49
C THR A 534 7.55 -10.85 0.61
N LEU A 535 8.27 -10.41 1.65
CA LEU A 535 7.76 -9.46 2.64
C LEU A 535 7.93 -8.03 2.10
N PRO A 536 6.83 -7.27 1.91
CA PRO A 536 6.88 -5.94 1.29
C PRO A 536 7.87 -5.00 1.97
N PHE A 537 8.62 -4.22 1.19
CA PHE A 537 9.68 -3.30 1.62
C PHE A 537 10.90 -3.93 2.30
N ILE A 538 10.89 -5.20 2.69
CA ILE A 538 11.95 -5.80 3.51
C ILE A 538 12.73 -6.86 2.75
N SER A 539 12.07 -7.77 2.03
CA SER A 539 12.76 -8.81 1.28
C SER A 539 13.73 -8.26 0.25
N HIS A 540 14.82 -9.00 0.03
CA HIS A 540 15.70 -8.79 -1.09
C HIS A 540 14.96 -9.03 -2.40
N GLY A 541 14.75 -7.97 -3.20
CA GLY A 541 14.04 -8.09 -4.48
C GLY A 541 13.75 -6.73 -5.09
N GLY A 542 14.32 -6.47 -6.28
CA GLY A 542 14.17 -5.19 -6.95
C GLY A 542 12.73 -4.91 -7.36
N SER A 543 12.06 -5.86 -8.01
CA SER A 543 10.67 -5.72 -8.46
C SER A 543 9.68 -5.59 -7.32
N SER A 544 9.85 -6.37 -6.24
CA SER A 544 9.02 -6.30 -5.04
C SER A 544 9.17 -4.96 -4.32
N MET A 545 10.39 -4.41 -4.23
CA MET A 545 10.63 -3.08 -3.67
C MET A 545 9.92 -1.99 -4.46
N ILE A 546 10.04 -2.02 -5.81
CA ILE A 546 9.37 -1.06 -6.69
C ILE A 546 7.84 -1.18 -6.57
N SER A 547 7.32 -2.41 -6.50
CA SER A 547 5.90 -2.69 -6.30
C SER A 547 5.39 -2.11 -4.99
N ALA A 548 6.09 -2.35 -3.88
CA ALA A 548 5.71 -1.85 -2.56
C ALA A 548 5.62 -0.31 -2.52
N TRP A 549 6.57 0.40 -3.13
CA TRP A 549 6.50 1.85 -3.29
C TRP A 549 5.36 2.29 -4.21
N GLY A 550 5.09 1.55 -5.29
CA GLY A 550 3.94 1.80 -6.17
C GLY A 550 2.60 1.65 -5.44
N LEU A 551 2.46 0.64 -4.58
CA LEU A 551 1.28 0.45 -3.75
C LEU A 551 1.13 1.57 -2.71
N LEU A 552 2.23 2.04 -2.13
CA LEU A 552 2.23 3.17 -1.21
C LEU A 552 1.67 4.45 -1.85
N ALA A 553 1.82 4.61 -3.16
CA ALA A 553 1.26 5.76 -3.87
C ALA A 553 -0.28 5.80 -3.81
N PHE A 554 -0.95 4.64 -3.87
CA PHE A 554 -2.40 4.57 -3.69
C PHE A 554 -2.83 4.90 -2.26
N LEU A 555 -2.08 4.41 -1.26
CA LEU A 555 -2.33 4.75 0.14
C LEU A 555 -2.19 6.26 0.38
N LYS A 556 -1.13 6.84 -0.16
CA LYS A 556 -0.86 8.28 -0.04
C LYS A 556 -1.86 9.13 -0.82
N ALA A 557 -2.36 8.66 -1.96
CA ALA A 557 -3.37 9.35 -2.74
C ALA A 557 -4.71 9.48 -2.00
N ALA A 558 -5.03 8.54 -1.12
CA ALA A 558 -6.24 8.56 -0.30
C ALA A 558 -6.15 9.53 0.90
N ASP A 559 -4.96 10.04 1.24
CA ASP A 559 -4.77 10.96 2.37
C ASP A 559 -5.43 12.32 2.08
N THR A 560 -6.53 12.61 2.76
CA THR A 560 -7.34 13.83 2.58
C THR A 560 -6.83 15.03 3.36
N ARG A 561 -5.77 14.88 4.17
CA ARG A 561 -5.17 15.99 4.91
C ARG A 561 -4.67 17.08 3.95
N GLN A 562 -4.88 18.33 4.32
CA GLN A 562 -4.44 19.46 3.49
C GLN A 562 -2.93 19.40 3.23
N ASN A 563 -2.54 19.42 1.97
CA ASN A 563 -1.14 19.37 1.50
C ASN A 563 -0.37 18.07 1.82
N ALA A 564 -1.02 17.03 2.36
CA ALA A 564 -0.36 15.76 2.64
C ALA A 564 -0.32 14.85 1.40
N SER A 565 -1.41 14.80 0.63
CA SER A 565 -1.50 13.96 -0.55
C SER A 565 -1.09 14.66 -1.84
N PHE A 566 -0.49 13.90 -2.76
CA PHE A 566 -0.25 14.35 -4.14
C PHE A 566 -1.55 14.52 -4.94
N ALA A 567 -2.60 13.79 -4.59
CA ALA A 567 -3.91 13.86 -5.24
C ALA A 567 -4.63 15.19 -4.98
N ILE A 568 -4.15 16.01 -4.05
CA ILE A 568 -4.73 17.31 -3.76
C ILE A 568 -3.86 18.40 -4.34
N ARG A 569 -4.45 19.26 -5.18
CA ARG A 569 -3.78 20.49 -5.64
C ARG A 569 -3.52 21.39 -4.43
N LEU A 570 -2.34 22.01 -4.40
CA LEU A 570 -2.02 23.03 -3.40
C LEU A 570 -3.02 24.17 -3.55
N GLN A 571 -3.86 24.38 -2.55
CA GLN A 571 -4.82 25.47 -2.55
C GLN A 571 -4.20 26.70 -1.87
N ASN A 572 -4.43 27.86 -2.45
CA ASN A 572 -4.01 29.10 -1.82
C ASN A 572 -5.01 29.44 -0.70
N ARG A 573 -4.56 29.30 0.55
CA ARG A 573 -5.39 29.49 1.76
C ARG A 573 -6.04 30.87 1.83
N ARG A 574 -5.36 31.89 1.28
CA ARG A 574 -5.88 33.26 1.30
C ARG A 574 -7.09 33.43 0.39
N THR A 575 -7.05 32.81 -0.80
CA THR A 575 -8.16 32.87 -1.77
C THR A 575 -9.39 32.19 -1.22
N ILE A 576 -9.25 30.96 -0.68
CA ILE A 576 -10.40 30.22 -0.13
C ILE A 576 -11.02 30.94 1.07
N ARG A 577 -10.18 31.53 1.93
CA ARG A 577 -10.69 32.26 3.10
C ARG A 577 -11.47 33.52 2.65
N ARG A 578 -10.96 34.21 1.66
CA ARG A 578 -11.59 35.41 1.11
C ARG A 578 -12.92 35.08 0.44
N GLU A 579 -12.96 34.04 -0.38
CA GLU A 579 -14.18 33.54 -1.01
C GLU A 579 -15.24 33.10 0.03
N LEU A 580 -14.82 32.50 1.14
CA LEU A 580 -15.73 32.08 2.22
C LEU A 580 -16.16 33.24 3.13
N GLU A 581 -15.31 34.24 3.34
CA GLU A 581 -15.65 35.46 4.08
C GLU A 581 -16.65 36.32 3.25
N GLU A 582 -16.44 36.41 1.94
CA GLU A 582 -17.38 37.07 1.01
C GLU A 582 -18.74 36.33 0.94
N GLU A 583 -18.75 34.99 0.88
CA GLU A 583 -19.99 34.18 0.91
C GLU A 583 -20.72 34.26 2.28
N TYR A 584 -19.99 34.45 3.38
CA TYR A 584 -20.59 34.55 4.73
C TYR A 584 -21.22 35.90 4.97
N GLU A 585 -20.77 36.95 4.28
CA GLU A 585 -21.34 38.29 4.33
C GLU A 585 -22.59 38.41 3.42
N GLU A 586 -22.77 37.49 2.44
CA GLU A 586 -23.93 37.44 1.55
C GLU A 586 -25.06 36.55 2.08
N ASP A 587 -24.81 35.59 3.01
CA ASP A 587 -25.81 34.76 3.68
C ASP A 587 -26.38 35.47 4.95
#